data_c618ba78796a5d90b2d7c64dfa110c8c
#
_entry.id   c618ba78796a5d90b2d7c64dfa110c8c
#
_cell.length_a   1.000
_cell.length_b   1.000
_cell.length_c   1.000
_cell.angle_alpha   90.00
_cell.angle_beta   90.00
_cell.angle_gamma   90.00
#
_symmetry.space_group_name_H-M   'P 1'
#
loop_
_entity.id
_entity.type
_entity.pdbx_description
1 polymer ?
#
loop_
_entity_poly.entity_id
_entity_poly.type
_entity_poly.pdbx_seq_one_letter_code
_entity_poly.pdbx_strand_id
1 'polypeptide(L)'
;MGRVAGWVVTGVGVAVVLATLRDIVHTLWHPSGRGGLGRTVLAAVWRAGRPRQGHRRARVLAGPLAMVVVVVSWVSAIVLGWTLVYWPHLGEGFFISAELRQTSRGGFLDALYLSMVTMATLGFGDIVPTEEWLRIAVPVQALLGFALLTAAVTWVLQIYPALTRRRALAIRLSLLRRSNAVRVLSEEDVPMAANLLEDLAGELVQTRVDLTQYAETYYFRDGEESASLAASIETAVQLAHAAERSPRPDMRFAGRLLDTALADFAHLLDEQFLRVGGSTEAVLAAYTADHGHPVRGTG
;
A
#
# COMPACT_ATOMS: atom_id res chain seq x y z
N MET A 1 -8.01 10.97 39.59
CA MET A 1 -7.17 11.90 38.78
C MET A 1 -7.60 13.32 39.04
N GLY A 2 -6.69 14.30 39.18
CA GLY A 2 -7.12 15.72 39.29
C GLY A 2 -7.79 16.17 37.97
N ARG A 3 -8.79 17.07 38.05
CA ARG A 3 -9.57 17.53 36.85
C ARG A 3 -8.67 18.00 35.70
N VAL A 4 -7.60 18.75 36.01
CA VAL A 4 -6.63 19.23 34.98
C VAL A 4 -5.90 18.08 34.29
N ALA A 5 -5.45 17.09 35.07
CA ALA A 5 -4.78 15.90 34.50
C ALA A 5 -5.73 15.09 33.60
N GLY A 6 -7.01 15.01 33.95
CA GLY A 6 -8.03 14.35 33.10
C GLY A 6 -8.17 15.01 31.72
N TRP A 7 -8.29 16.35 31.70
CA TRP A 7 -8.38 17.09 30.43
C TRP A 7 -7.11 17.03 29.58
N VAL A 8 -5.93 16.93 30.21
CA VAL A 8 -4.68 16.70 29.48
C VAL A 8 -4.69 15.35 28.78
N VAL A 9 -5.13 14.28 29.47
CA VAL A 9 -5.24 12.94 28.88
C VAL A 9 -6.26 12.93 27.72
N THR A 10 -7.41 13.59 27.91
CA THR A 10 -8.40 13.78 26.84
C THR A 10 -7.79 14.51 25.63
N GLY A 11 -7.04 15.57 25.85
CA GLY A 11 -6.34 16.31 24.78
C GLY A 11 -5.34 15.44 24.01
N VAL A 12 -4.58 14.59 24.72
CA VAL A 12 -3.68 13.60 24.09
C VAL A 12 -4.48 12.60 23.24
N GLY A 13 -5.60 12.09 23.78
CA GLY A 13 -6.47 11.18 23.04
C GLY A 13 -6.98 11.78 21.74
N VAL A 14 -7.49 13.01 21.79
CA VAL A 14 -7.95 13.77 20.59
C VAL A 14 -6.79 13.96 19.60
N ALA A 15 -5.60 14.32 20.07
CA ALA A 15 -4.43 14.49 19.21
C ALA A 15 -4.05 13.18 18.48
N VAL A 16 -4.11 12.03 19.18
CA VAL A 16 -3.86 10.71 18.58
C VAL A 16 -4.91 10.40 17.50
N VAL A 17 -6.20 10.63 17.78
CA VAL A 17 -7.28 10.41 16.79
C VAL A 17 -7.05 11.29 15.56
N LEU A 18 -6.82 12.59 15.73
CA LEU A 18 -6.61 13.52 14.62
C LEU A 18 -5.35 13.19 13.81
N ALA A 19 -4.26 12.81 14.46
CA ALA A 19 -3.02 12.39 13.79
C ALA A 19 -3.27 11.12 12.95
N THR A 20 -4.04 10.16 13.49
CA THR A 20 -4.39 8.93 12.77
C THR A 20 -5.31 9.23 11.58
N LEU A 21 -6.33 10.06 11.75
CA LEU A 21 -7.21 10.48 10.66
C LEU A 21 -6.43 11.20 9.55
N ARG A 22 -5.49 12.07 9.91
CA ARG A 22 -4.60 12.72 8.94
C ARG A 22 -3.79 11.70 8.17
N ASP A 23 -3.22 10.67 8.84
CA ASP A 23 -2.44 9.62 8.19
C ASP A 23 -3.30 8.80 7.22
N ILE A 24 -4.54 8.47 7.61
CA ILE A 24 -5.52 7.77 6.76
C ILE A 24 -5.83 8.61 5.51
N VAL A 25 -6.17 9.89 5.67
CA VAL A 25 -6.45 10.79 4.55
C VAL A 25 -5.25 10.91 3.62
N HIS A 26 -4.04 11.08 4.18
CA HIS A 26 -2.82 11.12 3.37
C HIS A 26 -2.56 9.82 2.61
N THR A 27 -2.81 8.67 3.21
CA THR A 27 -2.59 7.37 2.56
C THR A 27 -3.63 7.10 1.47
N LEU A 28 -4.90 7.49 1.68
CA LEU A 28 -5.99 7.17 0.76
C LEU A 28 -6.16 8.18 -0.38
N TRP A 29 -5.87 9.48 -0.15
CA TRP A 29 -6.17 10.55 -1.11
C TRP A 29 -4.96 11.29 -1.67
N HIS A 30 -3.74 11.10 -1.13
CA HIS A 30 -2.58 11.81 -1.66
C HIS A 30 -1.79 10.93 -2.63
N PRO A 31 -1.73 11.28 -3.93
CA PRO A 31 -1.02 10.49 -4.95
C PRO A 31 0.50 10.41 -4.70
N SER A 32 1.06 11.31 -3.91
CA SER A 32 2.52 11.39 -3.65
C SER A 32 3.04 10.49 -2.52
N GLY A 33 2.18 9.64 -1.92
CA GLY A 33 2.62 8.56 -1.01
C GLY A 33 3.51 8.94 0.18
N ARG A 34 3.50 10.22 0.63
CA ARG A 34 4.31 10.70 1.77
C ARG A 34 3.63 10.50 3.13
N GLY A 35 2.72 9.55 3.26
CA GLY A 35 2.06 9.17 4.52
C GLY A 35 3.06 8.55 5.51
N GLY A 36 3.00 8.98 6.80
CA GLY A 36 4.01 8.64 7.80
C GLY A 36 3.92 7.22 8.33
N LEU A 37 2.78 6.82 8.95
CA LEU A 37 2.65 5.53 9.64
C LEU A 37 2.47 4.36 8.67
N GLY A 38 1.56 4.46 7.70
CA GLY A 38 1.29 3.39 6.74
C GLY A 38 2.55 2.98 5.99
N ARG A 39 3.32 3.93 5.48
CA ARG A 39 4.58 3.66 4.76
C ARG A 39 5.66 3.07 5.67
N THR A 40 5.76 3.52 6.91
CA THR A 40 6.76 3.00 7.88
C THR A 40 6.44 1.55 8.23
N VAL A 41 5.16 1.22 8.45
CA VAL A 41 4.67 -0.13 8.72
C VAL A 41 4.92 -1.04 7.52
N LEU A 42 4.53 -0.60 6.31
CA LEU A 42 4.77 -1.35 5.06
C LEU A 42 6.25 -1.63 4.84
N ALA A 43 7.10 -0.60 4.98
CA ALA A 43 8.55 -0.75 4.82
C ALA A 43 9.17 -1.63 5.93
N ALA A 44 8.63 -1.61 7.15
CA ALA A 44 9.08 -2.48 8.23
C ALA A 44 8.70 -3.95 7.97
N VAL A 45 7.44 -4.21 7.56
CA VAL A 45 6.98 -5.55 7.17
C VAL A 45 7.76 -6.08 5.97
N TRP A 46 8.02 -5.22 4.97
CA TRP A 46 8.84 -5.58 3.80
C TRP A 46 10.27 -5.94 4.18
N ARG A 47 10.91 -5.15 5.05
CA ARG A 47 12.28 -5.41 5.55
C ARG A 47 12.35 -6.69 6.41
N ALA A 48 11.35 -6.93 7.24
CA ALA A 48 11.23 -8.15 8.03
C ALA A 48 10.97 -9.39 7.16
N GLY A 49 10.22 -9.21 6.05
CA GLY A 49 9.94 -10.25 5.04
C GLY A 49 11.06 -10.45 3.99
N ARG A 50 12.21 -9.78 4.09
CA ARG A 50 13.40 -10.04 3.23
C ARG A 50 13.87 -11.47 3.43
N PRO A 51 14.20 -12.20 2.37
CA PRO A 51 14.27 -13.65 2.40
C PRO A 51 15.41 -14.19 3.25
N ARG A 52 15.07 -14.88 4.33
CA ARG A 52 15.81 -16.06 4.73
C ARG A 52 15.35 -17.20 3.83
N GLN A 53 16.30 -17.91 3.22
CA GLN A 53 16.07 -18.98 2.25
C GLN A 53 14.98 -19.95 2.74
N GLY A 54 13.96 -20.24 1.90
CA GLY A 54 13.09 -21.39 2.09
C GLY A 54 11.57 -21.23 1.99
N HIS A 55 10.96 -20.04 2.18
CA HIS A 55 9.49 -19.93 2.30
C HIS A 55 8.83 -19.12 1.18
N ARG A 56 8.70 -19.73 -0.02
CA ARG A 56 8.07 -19.08 -1.19
C ARG A 56 6.62 -18.59 -0.92
N ARG A 57 5.82 -19.34 -0.16
CA ARG A 57 4.43 -18.99 0.18
C ARG A 57 4.35 -17.77 1.11
N ALA A 58 5.24 -17.64 2.06
CA ALA A 58 5.28 -16.49 2.98
C ALA A 58 5.59 -15.17 2.26
N ARG A 59 6.33 -15.22 1.15
CA ARG A 59 6.67 -14.05 0.34
C ARG A 59 5.47 -13.46 -0.41
N VAL A 60 4.57 -14.31 -0.93
CA VAL A 60 3.36 -13.88 -1.65
C VAL A 60 2.36 -13.20 -0.72
N LEU A 61 2.31 -13.65 0.54
CA LEU A 61 1.39 -13.11 1.55
C LEU A 61 1.89 -11.79 2.18
N ALA A 62 3.15 -11.40 1.96
CA ALA A 62 3.73 -10.21 2.60
C ALA A 62 2.95 -8.92 2.26
N GLY A 63 2.54 -8.73 1.00
CA GLY A 63 1.75 -7.57 0.58
C GLY A 63 0.36 -7.50 1.25
N PRO A 64 -0.49 -8.53 1.10
CA PRO A 64 -1.79 -8.57 1.78
C PRO A 64 -1.68 -8.44 3.30
N LEU A 65 -0.69 -9.12 3.92
CA LEU A 65 -0.47 -9.04 5.36
C LEU A 65 -0.08 -7.62 5.79
N ALA A 66 0.76 -6.95 5.02
CA ALA A 66 1.16 -5.58 5.30
C ALA A 66 -0.03 -4.61 5.28
N MET A 67 -0.97 -4.78 4.34
CA MET A 67 -2.22 -4.00 4.31
C MET A 67 -3.08 -4.24 5.55
N VAL A 68 -3.25 -5.50 5.96
CA VAL A 68 -4.00 -5.84 7.19
C VAL A 68 -3.34 -5.18 8.40
N VAL A 69 -2.01 -5.23 8.52
CA VAL A 69 -1.27 -4.60 9.62
C VAL A 69 -1.47 -3.09 9.63
N VAL A 70 -1.49 -2.42 8.47
CA VAL A 70 -1.78 -0.98 8.39
C VAL A 70 -3.19 -0.67 8.89
N VAL A 71 -4.21 -1.38 8.41
CA VAL A 71 -5.60 -1.17 8.85
C VAL A 71 -5.76 -1.44 10.35
N VAL A 72 -5.19 -2.54 10.86
CA VAL A 72 -5.21 -2.87 12.30
C VAL A 72 -4.49 -1.79 13.10
N SER A 73 -3.39 -1.24 12.61
CA SER A 73 -2.68 -0.14 13.28
C SER A 73 -3.55 1.12 13.38
N TRP A 74 -4.27 1.49 12.32
CA TRP A 74 -5.20 2.63 12.35
C TRP A 74 -6.36 2.40 13.31
N VAL A 75 -7.01 1.24 13.25
CA VAL A 75 -8.09 0.86 14.17
C VAL A 75 -7.60 0.93 15.61
N SER A 76 -6.45 0.32 15.90
CA SER A 76 -5.87 0.31 17.26
C SER A 76 -5.55 1.71 17.75
N ALA A 77 -4.97 2.57 16.90
CA ALA A 77 -4.64 3.94 17.27
C ALA A 77 -5.91 4.78 17.56
N ILE A 78 -6.95 4.63 16.75
CA ILE A 78 -8.24 5.32 16.98
C ILE A 78 -8.90 4.81 18.26
N VAL A 79 -8.96 3.48 18.47
CA VAL A 79 -9.52 2.88 19.69
C VAL A 79 -8.78 3.37 20.93
N LEU A 80 -7.45 3.37 20.91
CA LEU A 80 -6.64 3.86 22.03
C LEU A 80 -6.81 5.37 22.25
N GLY A 81 -6.88 6.15 21.17
CA GLY A 81 -7.14 7.58 21.28
C GLY A 81 -8.47 7.89 21.95
N TRP A 82 -9.55 7.23 21.54
CA TRP A 82 -10.86 7.35 22.17
C TRP A 82 -10.91 6.78 23.59
N THR A 83 -10.16 5.72 23.86
CA THR A 83 -9.97 5.21 25.23
C THR A 83 -9.41 6.30 26.14
N LEU A 84 -8.39 7.05 25.68
CA LEU A 84 -7.84 8.17 26.44
C LEU A 84 -8.83 9.33 26.61
N VAL A 85 -9.71 9.54 25.63
CA VAL A 85 -10.79 10.53 25.74
C VAL A 85 -11.80 10.13 26.83
N TYR A 86 -12.21 8.88 26.88
CA TYR A 86 -13.26 8.42 27.81
C TYR A 86 -12.76 8.13 29.22
N TRP A 87 -11.55 7.60 29.35
CA TRP A 87 -11.00 7.11 30.62
C TRP A 87 -11.12 8.11 31.79
N PRO A 88 -10.75 9.40 31.64
CA PRO A 88 -10.86 10.37 32.75
C PRO A 88 -12.30 10.68 33.17
N HIS A 89 -13.27 10.40 32.31
CA HIS A 89 -14.68 10.79 32.46
C HIS A 89 -15.59 9.63 32.83
N LEU A 90 -15.10 8.39 32.90
CA LEU A 90 -15.92 7.20 33.21
C LEU A 90 -16.64 7.27 34.58
N GLY A 91 -16.03 7.95 35.55
CA GLY A 91 -16.62 8.03 36.91
C GLY A 91 -17.83 8.93 37.02
N GLU A 92 -17.89 10.01 36.28
CA GLU A 92 -18.90 11.07 36.39
C GLU A 92 -19.73 11.26 35.12
N GLY A 93 -19.09 11.05 33.93
CA GLY A 93 -19.70 11.32 32.63
C GLY A 93 -20.45 10.15 32.01
N PHE A 94 -20.45 8.97 32.63
CA PHE A 94 -21.11 7.78 32.10
C PHE A 94 -21.92 7.06 33.18
N PHE A 95 -23.09 6.57 32.78
CA PHE A 95 -23.85 5.59 33.57
C PHE A 95 -23.31 4.18 33.24
N ILE A 96 -22.99 3.42 34.29
CA ILE A 96 -22.53 2.03 34.18
C ILE A 96 -23.63 1.15 34.79
N SER A 97 -24.06 0.11 34.07
CA SER A 97 -25.10 -0.82 34.53
C SER A 97 -24.74 -1.49 35.87
N ALA A 98 -25.72 -1.90 36.64
CA ALA A 98 -25.53 -2.49 37.98
C ALA A 98 -24.71 -3.80 37.92
N GLU A 99 -24.93 -4.60 36.86
CA GLU A 99 -24.23 -5.85 36.65
C GLU A 99 -22.74 -5.60 36.38
N LEU A 100 -22.41 -4.63 35.51
CA LEU A 100 -21.04 -4.30 35.18
C LEU A 100 -20.33 -3.61 36.34
N ARG A 101 -21.03 -2.81 37.15
CA ARG A 101 -20.50 -2.09 38.31
C ARG A 101 -19.94 -3.00 39.40
N GLN A 102 -20.41 -4.25 39.49
CA GLN A 102 -19.89 -5.22 40.45
C GLN A 102 -18.48 -5.71 40.11
N THR A 103 -18.13 -5.73 38.84
CA THR A 103 -16.83 -6.20 38.31
C THR A 103 -15.94 -5.07 37.79
N SER A 104 -16.52 -3.97 37.36
CA SER A 104 -15.85 -2.81 36.78
C SER A 104 -15.53 -1.76 37.84
N ARG A 105 -14.32 -1.23 37.81
CA ARG A 105 -13.85 -0.13 38.68
C ARG A 105 -13.79 1.23 37.98
N GLY A 106 -14.41 1.38 36.80
CA GLY A 106 -14.30 2.60 35.99
C GLY A 106 -12.84 2.87 35.52
N GLY A 107 -12.08 1.82 35.27
CA GLY A 107 -10.68 1.89 34.92
C GLY A 107 -10.43 2.03 33.43
N PHE A 108 -9.14 1.99 33.07
CA PHE A 108 -8.70 2.05 31.67
C PHE A 108 -9.31 0.93 30.79
N LEU A 109 -9.48 -0.27 31.33
CA LEU A 109 -10.06 -1.41 30.60
C LEU A 109 -11.53 -1.19 30.26
N ASP A 110 -12.28 -0.52 31.12
CA ASP A 110 -13.69 -0.20 30.85
C ASP A 110 -13.81 0.88 29.76
N ALA A 111 -12.89 1.85 29.74
CA ALA A 111 -12.79 2.83 28.67
C ALA A 111 -12.38 2.16 27.34
N LEU A 112 -11.46 1.23 27.38
CA LEU A 112 -11.03 0.46 26.20
C LEU A 112 -12.19 -0.37 25.66
N TYR A 113 -12.90 -1.07 26.54
CA TYR A 113 -14.09 -1.84 26.17
C TYR A 113 -15.14 -0.93 25.52
N LEU A 114 -15.49 0.19 26.13
CA LEU A 114 -16.44 1.16 25.56
C LEU A 114 -16.00 1.64 24.19
N SER A 115 -14.72 1.99 24.05
CA SER A 115 -14.17 2.44 22.76
C SER A 115 -14.25 1.34 21.69
N MET A 116 -13.93 0.09 22.02
CA MET A 116 -14.04 -1.05 21.09
C MET A 116 -15.49 -1.32 20.67
N VAL A 117 -16.41 -1.35 21.62
CA VAL A 117 -17.84 -1.59 21.38
C VAL A 117 -18.44 -0.48 20.53
N THR A 118 -18.06 0.77 20.79
CA THR A 118 -18.51 1.92 20.00
C THR A 118 -17.92 1.90 18.59
N MET A 119 -16.61 1.63 18.46
CA MET A 119 -15.93 1.55 17.16
C MET A 119 -16.50 0.45 16.27
N ALA A 120 -16.87 -0.69 16.89
CA ALA A 120 -17.52 -1.82 16.22
C ALA A 120 -19.04 -1.60 16.01
N THR A 121 -19.59 -0.45 16.41
CA THR A 121 -21.03 -0.11 16.33
C THR A 121 -21.96 -1.11 17.04
N LEU A 122 -21.47 -1.81 18.08
CA LEU A 122 -22.25 -2.83 18.80
C LEU A 122 -23.24 -2.20 19.81
N GLY A 123 -22.79 -1.20 20.59
CA GLY A 123 -23.64 -0.42 21.48
C GLY A 123 -24.47 -1.23 22.48
N PHE A 124 -23.86 -2.07 23.32
CA PHE A 124 -24.60 -2.95 24.27
C PHE A 124 -25.43 -2.18 25.28
N GLY A 125 -25.19 -0.89 25.50
CA GLY A 125 -25.97 -0.06 26.40
C GLY A 125 -25.65 -0.25 27.91
N ASP A 126 -24.59 -0.95 28.22
CA ASP A 126 -24.10 -1.22 29.58
C ASP A 126 -23.22 -0.06 30.12
N ILE A 127 -22.63 0.75 29.26
CA ILE A 127 -21.97 2.02 29.54
C ILE A 127 -22.59 3.08 28.64
N VAL A 128 -23.28 4.07 29.21
CA VAL A 128 -24.04 5.08 28.47
C VAL A 128 -23.58 6.49 28.88
N PRO A 129 -23.28 7.39 27.92
CA PRO A 129 -22.87 8.76 28.25
C PRO A 129 -24.01 9.56 28.88
N THR A 130 -23.72 10.25 29.96
CA THR A 130 -24.65 11.12 30.68
C THR A 130 -24.36 12.60 30.43
N GLU A 131 -23.12 12.99 30.25
CA GLU A 131 -22.73 14.35 29.91
C GLU A 131 -23.05 14.71 28.44
N GLU A 132 -23.47 15.94 28.19
CA GLU A 132 -23.93 16.41 26.86
C GLU A 132 -22.89 16.23 25.75
N TRP A 133 -21.65 16.62 25.99
CA TRP A 133 -20.58 16.51 24.99
C TRP A 133 -20.21 15.05 24.69
N LEU A 134 -20.27 14.16 25.67
CA LEU A 134 -20.03 12.72 25.49
C LEU A 134 -21.15 12.06 24.68
N ARG A 135 -22.38 12.55 24.83
CA ARG A 135 -23.54 12.09 24.04
C ARG A 135 -23.40 12.41 22.55
N ILE A 136 -22.54 13.37 22.21
CA ILE A 136 -22.17 13.67 20.83
C ILE A 136 -20.88 12.92 20.44
N ALA A 137 -19.88 12.86 21.32
CA ALA A 137 -18.59 12.25 21.05
C ALA A 137 -18.69 10.74 20.74
N VAL A 138 -19.53 10.00 21.48
CA VAL A 138 -19.71 8.56 21.28
C VAL A 138 -20.29 8.22 19.89
N PRO A 139 -21.39 8.82 19.42
CA PRO A 139 -21.85 8.64 18.05
C PRO A 139 -20.85 9.07 16.99
N VAL A 140 -20.08 10.14 17.20
CA VAL A 140 -19.01 10.56 16.28
C VAL A 140 -17.95 9.46 16.15
N GLN A 141 -17.54 8.82 17.25
CA GLN A 141 -16.63 7.68 17.17
C GLN A 141 -17.23 6.52 16.37
N ALA A 142 -18.51 6.19 16.56
CA ALA A 142 -19.18 5.13 15.80
C ALA A 142 -19.20 5.43 14.29
N LEU A 143 -19.50 6.68 13.91
CA LEU A 143 -19.44 7.13 12.52
C LEU A 143 -18.02 7.04 11.94
N LEU A 144 -17.00 7.39 12.72
CA LEU A 144 -15.59 7.23 12.31
C LEU A 144 -15.23 5.76 12.11
N GLY A 145 -15.71 4.86 12.95
CA GLY A 145 -15.53 3.42 12.80
C GLY A 145 -16.12 2.90 11.49
N PHE A 146 -17.35 3.29 11.19
CA PHE A 146 -18.01 2.92 9.94
C PHE A 146 -17.31 3.51 8.72
N ALA A 147 -16.91 4.78 8.77
CA ALA A 147 -16.18 5.44 7.69
C ALA A 147 -14.83 4.77 7.43
N LEU A 148 -14.10 4.40 8.50
CA LEU A 148 -12.81 3.70 8.37
C LEU A 148 -12.97 2.31 7.74
N LEU A 149 -13.99 1.55 8.15
CA LEU A 149 -14.28 0.25 7.55
C LEU A 149 -14.54 0.39 6.05
N THR A 150 -15.40 1.34 5.67
CA THR A 150 -15.74 1.62 4.27
C THR A 150 -14.50 2.03 3.48
N ALA A 151 -13.69 2.93 4.03
CA ALA A 151 -12.45 3.40 3.40
C ALA A 151 -11.43 2.26 3.22
N ALA A 152 -11.25 1.41 4.22
CA ALA A 152 -10.34 0.26 4.16
C ALA A 152 -10.78 -0.75 3.09
N VAL A 153 -12.07 -1.08 3.02
CA VAL A 153 -12.61 -1.98 1.97
C VAL A 153 -12.39 -1.39 0.58
N THR A 154 -12.73 -0.10 0.40
CA THR A 154 -12.56 0.59 -0.88
C THR A 154 -11.09 0.61 -1.30
N TRP A 155 -10.17 0.91 -0.37
CA TRP A 155 -8.73 0.91 -0.62
C TRP A 155 -8.23 -0.46 -1.09
N VAL A 156 -8.62 -1.54 -0.40
CA VAL A 156 -8.28 -2.91 -0.81
C VAL A 156 -8.79 -3.19 -2.23
N LEU A 157 -10.06 -2.86 -2.52
CA LEU A 157 -10.66 -3.12 -3.83
C LEU A 157 -9.97 -2.34 -4.97
N GLN A 158 -9.42 -1.16 -4.72
CA GLN A 158 -8.71 -0.36 -5.72
C GLN A 158 -7.31 -0.89 -6.05
N ILE A 159 -6.64 -1.53 -5.10
CA ILE A 159 -5.28 -2.09 -5.30
C ILE A 159 -5.29 -3.30 -6.25
N TYR A 160 -6.31 -4.16 -6.19
CA TYR A 160 -6.34 -5.38 -7.01
C TYR A 160 -6.34 -5.12 -8.52
N PRO A 161 -7.10 -4.16 -9.09
CA PRO A 161 -7.01 -3.82 -10.51
C PRO A 161 -5.61 -3.36 -10.93
N ALA A 162 -4.92 -2.57 -10.12
CA ALA A 162 -3.55 -2.13 -10.37
C ALA A 162 -2.57 -3.32 -10.42
N LEU A 163 -2.68 -4.24 -9.47
CA LEU A 163 -1.89 -5.48 -9.48
C LEU A 163 -2.20 -6.36 -10.70
N THR A 164 -3.45 -6.42 -11.13
CA THR A 164 -3.87 -7.22 -12.31
C THR A 164 -3.24 -6.65 -13.58
N ARG A 165 -3.24 -5.32 -13.78
CA ARG A 165 -2.58 -4.68 -14.94
C ARG A 165 -1.07 -4.94 -14.94
N ARG A 166 -0.40 -4.76 -13.80
CA ARG A 166 1.02 -5.07 -13.64
C ARG A 166 1.36 -6.51 -13.98
N ARG A 167 0.53 -7.48 -13.54
CA ARG A 167 0.68 -8.91 -13.86
C ARG A 167 0.46 -9.19 -15.34
N ALA A 168 -0.53 -8.55 -15.96
CA ALA A 168 -0.81 -8.70 -17.38
C ALA A 168 0.39 -8.26 -18.23
N LEU A 169 0.98 -7.09 -17.93
CA LEU A 169 2.21 -6.62 -18.57
C LEU A 169 3.38 -7.61 -18.36
N ALA A 170 3.57 -8.10 -17.12
CA ALA A 170 4.62 -9.07 -16.82
C ALA A 170 4.46 -10.37 -17.64
N ILE A 171 3.25 -10.91 -17.71
CA ILE A 171 2.94 -12.12 -18.49
C ILE A 171 3.20 -11.85 -19.97
N ARG A 172 2.76 -10.71 -20.51
CA ARG A 172 3.01 -10.32 -21.91
C ARG A 172 4.51 -10.28 -22.22
N LEU A 173 5.32 -9.63 -21.38
CA LEU A 173 6.78 -9.61 -21.52
C LEU A 173 7.39 -11.02 -21.42
N SER A 174 6.89 -11.85 -20.50
CA SER A 174 7.32 -13.25 -20.38
C SER A 174 7.00 -14.09 -21.63
N LEU A 175 5.84 -13.86 -22.26
CA LEU A 175 5.48 -14.50 -23.55
C LEU A 175 6.43 -14.05 -24.65
N LEU A 176 6.69 -12.75 -24.78
CA LEU A 176 7.62 -12.20 -25.78
C LEU A 176 9.03 -12.76 -25.62
N ARG A 177 9.50 -12.89 -24.38
CA ARG A 177 10.79 -13.55 -24.09
C ARG A 177 10.81 -15.00 -24.57
N ARG A 178 9.78 -15.78 -24.27
CA ARG A 178 9.69 -17.21 -24.65
C ARG A 178 9.55 -17.43 -26.16
N SER A 179 8.96 -16.46 -26.85
CA SER A 179 8.85 -16.48 -28.33
C SER A 179 10.11 -15.94 -29.04
N ASN A 180 11.18 -15.63 -28.28
CA ASN A 180 12.40 -15.02 -28.84
C ASN A 180 12.14 -13.71 -29.60
N ALA A 181 11.14 -12.93 -29.19
CA ALA A 181 10.69 -11.73 -29.88
C ALA A 181 11.85 -10.72 -30.15
N VAL A 182 12.81 -10.62 -29.24
CA VAL A 182 13.99 -9.75 -29.40
C VAL A 182 14.79 -10.12 -30.66
N ARG A 183 15.03 -11.43 -30.88
CA ARG A 183 15.74 -11.93 -32.06
C ARG A 183 14.90 -11.72 -33.32
N VAL A 184 13.62 -12.05 -33.28
CA VAL A 184 12.70 -11.92 -34.41
C VAL A 184 12.66 -10.45 -34.89
N LEU A 185 12.52 -9.51 -33.96
CA LEU A 185 12.52 -8.07 -34.29
C LEU A 185 13.86 -7.54 -34.81
N SER A 186 14.96 -8.24 -34.50
CA SER A 186 16.30 -7.84 -35.00
C SER A 186 16.60 -8.41 -36.38
N GLU A 187 16.06 -9.57 -36.72
CA GLU A 187 16.40 -10.35 -37.91
C GLU A 187 15.32 -10.28 -39.02
N GLU A 188 14.05 -10.03 -38.63
CA GLU A 188 12.89 -10.13 -39.52
C GLU A 188 12.13 -8.80 -39.61
N ASP A 189 11.56 -8.51 -40.77
CA ASP A 189 10.63 -7.40 -40.95
C ASP A 189 9.21 -7.85 -40.56
N VAL A 190 8.88 -7.65 -39.27
CA VAL A 190 7.58 -8.03 -38.70
C VAL A 190 6.59 -6.89 -38.87
N PRO A 191 5.53 -7.07 -39.67
CA PRO A 191 4.47 -6.08 -39.76
C PRO A 191 3.85 -5.80 -38.36
N MET A 192 3.48 -4.55 -38.09
CA MET A 192 2.88 -4.11 -36.83
C MET A 192 3.75 -4.27 -35.58
N ALA A 193 5.04 -4.60 -35.67
CA ALA A 193 5.93 -4.70 -34.53
C ALA A 193 6.10 -3.35 -33.79
N ALA A 194 6.03 -2.23 -34.50
CA ALA A 194 6.03 -0.89 -33.88
C ALA A 194 4.82 -0.71 -32.96
N ASN A 195 3.62 -1.11 -33.40
CA ASN A 195 2.41 -1.02 -32.57
C ASN A 195 2.52 -1.86 -31.29
N LEU A 196 3.16 -3.04 -31.37
CA LEU A 196 3.42 -3.86 -30.18
C LEU A 196 4.26 -3.12 -29.14
N LEU A 197 5.29 -2.39 -29.57
CA LEU A 197 6.18 -1.62 -28.69
C LEU A 197 5.47 -0.38 -28.12
N GLU A 198 4.65 0.28 -28.92
CA GLU A 198 3.81 1.40 -28.47
C GLU A 198 2.80 0.97 -27.42
N ASP A 199 2.16 -0.19 -27.62
CA ASP A 199 1.26 -0.79 -26.62
C ASP A 199 2.00 -1.10 -25.31
N LEU A 200 3.21 -1.69 -25.39
CA LEU A 200 4.02 -1.98 -24.20
C LEU A 200 4.41 -0.69 -23.45
N ALA A 201 4.76 0.37 -24.19
CA ALA A 201 5.03 1.67 -23.58
C ALA A 201 3.78 2.21 -22.87
N GLY A 202 2.60 2.12 -23.47
CA GLY A 202 1.33 2.51 -22.86
C GLY A 202 0.99 1.70 -21.59
N GLU A 203 1.20 0.38 -21.63
CA GLU A 203 0.99 -0.49 -20.45
C GLU A 203 1.99 -0.17 -19.32
N LEU A 204 3.23 0.19 -19.66
CA LEU A 204 4.25 0.60 -18.68
C LEU A 204 3.91 1.96 -18.06
N VAL A 205 3.45 2.92 -18.86
CA VAL A 205 2.94 4.21 -18.37
C VAL A 205 1.77 4.00 -17.42
N GLN A 206 0.83 3.12 -17.76
CA GLN A 206 -0.29 2.78 -16.88
C GLN A 206 0.21 2.15 -15.56
N THR A 207 1.18 1.26 -15.62
CA THR A 207 1.81 0.64 -14.44
C THR A 207 2.51 1.68 -13.56
N ARG A 208 3.17 2.67 -14.19
CA ARG A 208 3.78 3.82 -13.47
C ARG A 208 2.72 4.66 -12.76
N VAL A 209 1.60 4.97 -13.43
CA VAL A 209 0.48 5.71 -12.83
C VAL A 209 -0.10 4.94 -11.65
N ASP A 210 -0.34 3.63 -11.82
CA ASP A 210 -0.84 2.77 -10.76
C ASP A 210 0.11 2.74 -9.55
N LEU A 211 1.41 2.66 -9.77
CA LEU A 211 2.42 2.66 -8.71
C LEU A 211 2.54 4.02 -8.01
N THR A 212 2.33 5.13 -8.75
CA THR A 212 2.28 6.46 -8.17
C THR A 212 1.06 6.62 -7.27
N GLN A 213 -0.09 6.12 -7.72
CA GLN A 213 -1.38 6.25 -7.04
C GLN A 213 -1.53 5.27 -5.87
N TYR A 214 -0.97 4.07 -6.02
CA TYR A 214 -1.02 2.96 -5.06
C TYR A 214 0.39 2.45 -4.79
N ALA A 215 1.19 3.26 -4.09
CA ALA A 215 2.59 2.96 -3.76
C ALA A 215 2.77 1.63 -3.02
N GLU A 216 1.73 1.18 -2.32
CA GLU A 216 1.68 -0.10 -1.62
C GLU A 216 1.84 -1.30 -2.57
N THR A 217 1.45 -1.16 -3.85
CA THR A 217 1.58 -2.22 -4.85
C THR A 217 3.04 -2.63 -5.08
N TYR A 218 4.00 -1.75 -4.78
CA TYR A 218 5.43 -2.10 -4.80
C TYR A 218 5.75 -3.29 -3.89
N TYR A 219 5.11 -3.36 -2.72
CA TYR A 219 5.37 -4.39 -1.70
C TYR A 219 4.67 -5.72 -1.97
N PHE A 220 3.96 -5.86 -3.09
CA PHE A 220 3.36 -7.11 -3.50
C PHE A 220 4.30 -7.92 -4.38
N ARG A 221 4.63 -9.13 -3.93
CA ARG A 221 5.40 -10.12 -4.70
C ARG A 221 4.48 -11.10 -5.38
N ASP A 222 4.78 -11.39 -6.63
CA ASP A 222 4.03 -12.36 -7.40
C ASP A 222 4.56 -13.78 -7.14
N GLY A 223 3.65 -14.77 -7.07
CA GLY A 223 4.01 -16.15 -6.76
C GLY A 223 4.69 -16.87 -7.91
N GLU A 224 4.42 -16.44 -9.15
CA GLU A 224 5.00 -16.98 -10.38
C GLU A 224 5.97 -15.99 -11.01
N GLU A 225 7.10 -16.49 -11.47
CA GLU A 225 8.11 -15.66 -12.16
C GLU A 225 7.54 -15.01 -13.41
N SER A 226 6.68 -15.74 -14.15
CA SER A 226 6.02 -15.25 -15.36
C SER A 226 5.09 -14.06 -15.13
N ALA A 227 4.52 -13.93 -13.93
CA ALA A 227 3.63 -12.84 -13.54
C ALA A 227 4.37 -11.71 -12.81
N SER A 228 5.67 -11.84 -12.57
CA SER A 228 6.50 -10.84 -11.91
C SER A 228 7.06 -9.84 -12.91
N LEU A 229 6.66 -8.56 -12.80
CA LEU A 229 7.23 -7.50 -13.64
C LEU A 229 8.74 -7.35 -13.39
N ALA A 230 9.18 -7.45 -12.15
CA ALA A 230 10.59 -7.40 -11.79
C ALA A 230 11.44 -8.50 -12.45
N ALA A 231 10.85 -9.66 -12.74
CA ALA A 231 11.53 -10.75 -13.45
C ALA A 231 11.51 -10.59 -14.98
N SER A 232 10.60 -9.78 -15.51
CA SER A 232 10.31 -9.69 -16.95
C SER A 232 10.70 -8.35 -17.57
N ILE A 233 10.97 -7.32 -16.76
CA ILE A 233 11.21 -5.94 -17.21
C ILE A 233 12.43 -5.83 -18.13
N GLU A 234 13.47 -6.64 -17.92
CA GLU A 234 14.66 -6.69 -18.77
C GLU A 234 14.32 -7.01 -20.23
N THR A 235 13.26 -7.81 -20.46
CA THR A 235 12.78 -8.10 -21.82
C THR A 235 12.30 -6.82 -22.52
N ALA A 236 11.65 -5.90 -21.81
CA ALA A 236 11.23 -4.62 -22.39
C ALA A 236 12.44 -3.74 -22.76
N VAL A 237 13.50 -3.72 -21.95
CA VAL A 237 14.75 -3.02 -22.24
C VAL A 237 15.40 -3.60 -23.50
N GLN A 238 15.50 -4.94 -23.59
CA GLN A 238 16.07 -5.61 -24.77
C GLN A 238 15.27 -5.35 -26.05
N LEU A 239 13.93 -5.31 -25.96
CA LEU A 239 13.04 -4.98 -27.07
C LEU A 239 13.22 -3.52 -27.53
N ALA A 240 13.31 -2.57 -26.61
CA ALA A 240 13.56 -1.16 -26.93
C ALA A 240 14.89 -0.99 -27.67
N HIS A 241 15.97 -1.57 -27.16
CA HIS A 241 17.29 -1.53 -27.78
C HIS A 241 17.37 -2.23 -29.15
N ALA A 242 16.61 -3.34 -29.33
CA ALA A 242 16.53 -4.02 -30.62
C ALA A 242 15.82 -3.13 -31.66
N ALA A 243 14.73 -2.50 -31.27
CA ALA A 243 13.92 -1.62 -32.10
C ALA A 243 14.68 -0.35 -32.53
N GLU A 244 15.46 0.25 -31.63
CA GLU A 244 16.27 1.43 -31.93
C GLU A 244 17.35 1.17 -33.01
N ARG A 245 17.85 -0.06 -33.10
CA ARG A 245 18.82 -0.51 -34.10
C ARG A 245 18.18 -0.90 -35.45
N SER A 246 16.84 -0.92 -35.51
CA SER A 246 16.12 -1.25 -36.74
C SER A 246 16.38 -0.21 -37.86
N PRO A 247 16.47 -0.62 -39.13
CA PRO A 247 16.52 0.30 -40.26
C PRO A 247 15.21 1.08 -40.44
N ARG A 248 14.09 0.58 -39.90
CA ARG A 248 12.76 1.16 -40.05
C ARG A 248 12.55 2.36 -39.11
N PRO A 249 12.09 3.53 -39.64
CA PRO A 249 11.89 4.73 -38.83
C PRO A 249 10.77 4.58 -37.76
N ASP A 250 9.68 3.87 -38.07
CA ASP A 250 8.57 3.57 -37.14
C ASP A 250 9.03 2.72 -35.96
N MET A 251 9.85 1.68 -36.25
CA MET A 251 10.45 0.85 -35.21
C MET A 251 11.37 1.65 -34.29
N ARG A 252 12.22 2.51 -34.84
CA ARG A 252 13.10 3.36 -34.03
C ARG A 252 12.32 4.35 -33.17
N PHE A 253 11.21 4.88 -33.70
CA PHE A 253 10.33 5.75 -32.90
C PHE A 253 9.68 4.99 -31.75
N ALA A 254 9.08 3.82 -32.02
CA ALA A 254 8.45 2.98 -31.01
C ALA A 254 9.46 2.48 -29.97
N GLY A 255 10.71 2.14 -30.39
CA GLY A 255 11.79 1.79 -29.48
C GLY A 255 12.13 2.91 -28.49
N ARG A 256 12.32 4.15 -29.02
CA ARG A 256 12.55 5.32 -28.15
C ARG A 256 11.40 5.65 -27.23
N LEU A 257 10.16 5.45 -27.68
CA LEU A 257 8.99 5.64 -26.83
C LEU A 257 8.98 4.66 -25.65
N LEU A 258 9.28 3.39 -25.91
CA LEU A 258 9.37 2.37 -24.86
C LEU A 258 10.56 2.64 -23.93
N ASP A 259 11.71 3.04 -24.45
CA ASP A 259 12.89 3.40 -23.64
C ASP A 259 12.61 4.60 -22.73
N THR A 260 11.94 5.63 -23.26
CA THR A 260 11.51 6.79 -22.45
C THR A 260 10.54 6.37 -21.33
N ALA A 261 9.58 5.48 -21.63
CA ALA A 261 8.65 4.96 -20.62
C ALA A 261 9.38 4.15 -19.55
N LEU A 262 10.40 3.37 -19.92
CA LEU A 262 11.27 2.63 -18.98
C LEU A 262 12.09 3.58 -18.11
N ALA A 263 12.65 4.63 -18.66
CA ALA A 263 13.39 5.65 -17.92
C ALA A 263 12.48 6.36 -16.89
N ASP A 264 11.29 6.75 -17.29
CA ASP A 264 10.28 7.36 -16.40
C ASP A 264 9.85 6.42 -15.28
N PHE A 265 9.67 5.13 -15.59
CA PHE A 265 9.33 4.12 -14.59
C PHE A 265 10.48 3.88 -13.61
N ALA A 266 11.72 3.77 -14.12
CA ALA A 266 12.91 3.64 -13.29
C ALA A 266 13.11 4.86 -12.38
N HIS A 267 12.93 6.08 -12.89
CA HIS A 267 13.01 7.31 -12.10
C HIS A 267 12.03 7.26 -10.90
N LEU A 268 10.77 6.85 -11.15
CA LEU A 268 9.78 6.69 -10.09
C LEU A 268 10.20 5.65 -9.04
N LEU A 269 10.72 4.50 -9.49
CA LEU A 269 11.20 3.44 -8.59
C LEU A 269 12.35 3.93 -7.72
N ASP A 270 13.29 4.67 -8.31
CA ASP A 270 14.43 5.19 -7.57
C ASP A 270 14.03 6.27 -6.57
N GLU A 271 13.24 7.25 -7.00
CA GLU A 271 12.79 8.36 -6.15
C GLU A 271 12.01 7.87 -4.93
N GLN A 272 11.11 6.91 -5.12
CA GLN A 272 10.17 6.52 -4.07
C GLN A 272 10.61 5.33 -3.22
N PHE A 273 11.35 4.37 -3.79
CA PHE A 273 11.58 3.08 -3.14
C PHE A 273 13.05 2.68 -2.99
N LEU A 274 13.87 2.82 -4.05
CA LEU A 274 15.19 2.21 -4.11
C LEU A 274 16.31 3.16 -3.65
N ARG A 275 16.32 4.38 -4.16
CA ARG A 275 17.32 5.42 -3.87
C ARG A 275 18.75 4.98 -4.13
N VAL A 276 18.96 4.26 -5.23
CA VAL A 276 20.28 3.77 -5.63
C VAL A 276 21.00 4.73 -6.58
N GLY A 277 20.21 5.52 -7.33
CA GLY A 277 20.73 6.40 -8.38
C GLY A 277 21.33 5.64 -9.58
N GLY A 278 21.81 6.38 -10.59
CA GLY A 278 22.48 5.80 -11.74
C GLY A 278 21.62 5.71 -13.00
N SER A 279 21.97 4.79 -13.91
CA SER A 279 21.25 4.60 -15.17
C SER A 279 19.92 3.87 -14.98
N THR A 280 19.04 3.96 -15.99
CA THR A 280 17.77 3.21 -16.06
C THR A 280 18.00 1.72 -15.78
N GLU A 281 18.98 1.11 -16.42
CA GLU A 281 19.29 -0.31 -16.27
C GLU A 281 19.74 -0.64 -14.83
N ALA A 282 20.56 0.23 -14.22
CA ALA A 282 21.02 0.02 -12.84
C ALA A 282 19.86 0.02 -11.85
N VAL A 283 18.91 0.95 -12.03
CA VAL A 283 17.71 1.04 -11.17
C VAL A 283 16.79 -0.16 -11.41
N LEU A 284 16.57 -0.56 -12.67
CA LEU A 284 15.74 -1.74 -13.00
C LEU A 284 16.39 -3.04 -12.49
N ALA A 285 17.72 -3.16 -12.55
CA ALA A 285 18.44 -4.28 -11.94
C ALA A 285 18.27 -4.31 -10.40
N ALA A 286 18.34 -3.15 -9.74
CA ALA A 286 18.09 -3.04 -8.32
C ALA A 286 16.64 -3.42 -7.97
N TYR A 287 15.65 -3.02 -8.78
CA TYR A 287 14.25 -3.43 -8.64
C TYR A 287 14.08 -4.95 -8.73
N THR A 288 14.72 -5.58 -9.72
CA THR A 288 14.74 -7.02 -9.91
C THR A 288 15.32 -7.73 -8.68
N ALA A 289 16.45 -7.24 -8.17
CA ALA A 289 17.11 -7.79 -6.97
C ALA A 289 16.27 -7.63 -5.70
N ASP A 290 15.65 -6.46 -5.49
CA ASP A 290 14.82 -6.21 -4.29
C ASP A 290 13.57 -7.12 -4.25
N HIS A 291 13.06 -7.51 -5.43
CA HIS A 291 11.97 -8.47 -5.55
C HIS A 291 12.43 -9.94 -5.48
N GLY A 292 13.73 -10.17 -5.33
CA GLY A 292 14.31 -11.50 -5.10
C GLY A 292 14.51 -12.33 -6.38
N HIS A 293 14.63 -11.66 -7.52
CA HIS A 293 15.03 -12.29 -8.77
C HIS A 293 16.54 -12.07 -9.02
N PRO A 294 17.26 -13.08 -9.55
CA PRO A 294 18.65 -12.88 -9.94
C PRO A 294 18.75 -11.90 -11.10
N VAL A 295 19.66 -10.94 -11.00
CA VAL A 295 20.03 -10.11 -12.15
C VAL A 295 20.74 -11.01 -13.15
N ARG A 296 20.13 -11.25 -14.29
CA ARG A 296 20.78 -12.00 -15.38
C ARG A 296 21.82 -11.08 -16.00
N GLY A 297 23.09 -11.40 -15.78
CA GLY A 297 24.16 -10.68 -16.43
C GLY A 297 23.99 -10.78 -17.95
N THR A 298 24.20 -9.67 -18.65
CA THR A 298 24.37 -9.63 -20.10
C THR A 298 25.57 -10.50 -20.45
N GLY A 299 25.31 -11.77 -20.84
CA GLY A 299 26.32 -12.66 -21.42
C GLY A 299 26.45 -12.39 -22.92
#